data_acb6742cd35f75ff5a0b0baf758ef5ef
#
_entry.id   acb6742cd35f75ff5a0b0baf758ef5ef
#
_cell.length_a   1.000
_cell.length_b   1.000
_cell.length_c   1.000
_cell.angle_alpha   90.00
_cell.angle_beta   90.00
_cell.angle_gamma   90.00
#
_symmetry.space_group_name_H-M   'P 1'
#
loop_
_entity.id
_entity.type
_entity.pdbx_description
1 polymer ?
#
loop_
_entity_poly.entity_id
_entity_poly.type
_entity_poly.pdbx_seq_one_letter_code
_entity_poly.pdbx_strand_id
1 'polypeptide(L)'
;MKAKYIYIALLGLFTVLGTSCEDRLNIPKHGNMGTQEDFYKTDADAMQALSSLYNSWGTNSQVVGLHYNWQMTKNLLSDELWAGGGGRGDNSEMEKLNEYSFDTDHSMISGVYSGLYSIIYKANLIIQLMEPDTPVKKTVMAEAKFFRAWANFELVTLFGTAPKVDHLLEPGEYHQGNSTPEELWAFVEQDLNDALGYDALPSKRNADDAETGIRVTKEVAQAMLGKAYLFQKKYKEAADILDKVIASKKYALYRGDYDQLLHVSTNNCCEAMLEVQKRNDPEQAWTVYAFNHIMVGWRTDRMTLTGAAKEEIATGTYGFCNPRKSLYDAFVAMEGEDGYRLKSSIRTYEQMEEYGVQLNAGAQLVGHEGYFNWKQRALREDCMYDFSGFQVMQYINLRVMRYAEVLLLAAEAHVMGGSQESALAYINEVRDRARLAPLSAVTLDDVKKEKRLELCMEGVRFQDLVRWGDAEALMGEQGKEIPAFTVAGATNLFENTLYGFKAKHNLLPIPLKEMQLNSNMVQNEGW
;
A
#
# COMPACT_ATOMS: atom_id res chain seq x y z
N MET A 1 -53.87 13.14 59.59
CA MET A 1 -52.58 13.91 59.69
C MET A 1 -51.31 13.12 59.28
N LYS A 2 -51.29 11.81 59.40
CA LYS A 2 -50.05 11.04 59.08
C LYS A 2 -49.66 10.93 57.57
N ALA A 3 -50.66 10.97 56.66
CA ALA A 3 -50.40 10.84 55.21
C ALA A 3 -49.77 12.11 54.57
N LYS A 4 -50.10 13.31 55.04
CA LYS A 4 -49.49 14.57 54.51
C LYS A 4 -47.99 14.69 54.77
N TYR A 5 -47.49 14.17 55.86
CA TYR A 5 -46.09 14.23 56.21
C TYR A 5 -45.24 13.22 55.39
N ILE A 6 -45.83 12.10 54.95
CA ILE A 6 -45.16 11.13 54.09
C ILE A 6 -44.98 11.68 52.69
N TYR A 7 -45.98 12.43 52.15
CA TYR A 7 -45.82 13.08 50.84
C TYR A 7 -44.80 14.22 50.84
N ILE A 8 -44.71 14.98 51.94
CA ILE A 8 -43.72 16.04 52.08
C ILE A 8 -42.29 15.45 52.23
N ALA A 9 -42.13 14.34 52.94
CA ALA A 9 -40.86 13.62 53.07
C ALA A 9 -40.43 12.97 51.77
N LEU A 10 -41.36 12.41 50.97
CA LEU A 10 -41.06 11.87 49.64
C LEU A 10 -40.74 12.98 48.62
N LEU A 11 -41.41 14.14 48.68
CA LEU A 11 -41.09 15.28 47.81
C LEU A 11 -39.72 15.89 48.15
N GLY A 12 -39.36 15.96 49.44
CA GLY A 12 -38.04 16.42 49.90
C GLY A 12 -36.91 15.47 49.53
N LEU A 13 -37.17 14.15 49.46
CA LEU A 13 -36.19 13.16 49.03
C LEU A 13 -35.94 13.20 47.51
N PHE A 14 -36.94 13.56 46.70
CA PHE A 14 -36.80 13.72 45.24
C PHE A 14 -36.07 15.00 44.85
N THR A 15 -36.11 16.07 45.65
CA THR A 15 -35.38 17.31 45.38
C THR A 15 -33.89 17.22 45.74
N VAL A 16 -33.47 16.29 46.61
CA VAL A 16 -32.07 16.07 46.97
C VAL A 16 -31.37 15.13 45.98
N LEU A 17 -32.14 14.34 45.21
CA LEU A 17 -31.58 13.46 44.15
C LEU A 17 -31.41 14.16 42.81
N GLY A 18 -31.84 15.43 42.67
CA GLY A 18 -31.77 16.21 41.41
C GLY A 18 -30.57 17.17 41.32
N THR A 19 -29.70 17.23 42.32
CA THR A 19 -28.43 17.92 42.12
C THR A 19 -27.50 17.00 41.34
N SER A 20 -27.59 17.09 40.03
CA SER A 20 -26.64 16.54 39.09
C SER A 20 -25.22 16.95 39.51
N CYS A 21 -24.39 16.00 39.84
CA CYS A 21 -22.99 16.22 40.13
C CYS A 21 -22.23 16.54 38.84
N GLU A 22 -22.44 17.70 38.22
CA GLU A 22 -21.56 18.22 37.18
C GLU A 22 -20.11 18.33 37.68
N ASP A 23 -19.91 18.72 38.93
CA ASP A 23 -18.59 18.79 39.56
C ASP A 23 -17.90 17.43 39.78
N ARG A 24 -18.64 16.31 39.77
CA ARG A 24 -18.03 14.97 39.86
C ARG A 24 -17.62 14.38 38.52
N LEU A 25 -18.09 14.94 37.41
CA LEU A 25 -17.64 14.62 36.06
C LEU A 25 -16.38 15.39 35.67
N ASN A 26 -16.10 16.49 36.34
CA ASN A 26 -14.84 17.23 36.28
C ASN A 26 -13.79 16.57 37.20
N ILE A 27 -13.43 15.33 36.92
CA ILE A 27 -12.27 14.70 37.55
C ILE A 27 -11.05 15.45 37.02
N PRO A 28 -10.31 16.21 37.84
CA PRO A 28 -9.03 16.78 37.41
C PRO A 28 -8.17 15.61 36.90
N LYS A 29 -7.69 15.70 35.68
CA LYS A 29 -6.75 14.71 35.14
C LYS A 29 -5.54 14.68 36.07
N HIS A 30 -5.43 13.67 36.92
CA HIS A 30 -4.27 13.44 37.77
C HIS A 30 -3.14 12.93 36.89
N GLY A 31 -2.14 13.75 36.67
CA GLY A 31 -0.94 13.50 35.88
C GLY A 31 -0.61 14.66 34.97
N ASN A 32 0.62 14.72 34.50
CA ASN A 32 1.15 15.75 33.58
C ASN A 32 0.59 15.63 32.14
N MET A 33 -0.62 15.14 31.96
CA MET A 33 -1.30 15.12 30.67
C MET A 33 -2.08 16.42 30.54
N GLY A 34 -1.52 17.38 29.80
CA GLY A 34 -2.20 18.58 29.35
C GLY A 34 -3.48 18.25 28.58
N THR A 35 -4.32 19.23 28.33
CA THR A 35 -5.47 19.09 27.43
C THR A 35 -4.96 18.79 26.02
N GLN A 36 -5.83 18.29 25.14
CA GLN A 36 -5.51 18.10 23.72
C GLN A 36 -5.01 19.42 23.09
N GLU A 37 -5.55 20.56 23.51
CA GLU A 37 -5.14 21.91 23.07
C GLU A 37 -3.74 22.31 23.57
N ASP A 38 -3.27 21.74 24.68
CA ASP A 38 -1.93 22.01 25.23
C ASP A 38 -0.84 21.19 24.55
N PHE A 39 -1.18 20.08 23.88
CA PHE A 39 -0.23 19.13 23.32
C PHE A 39 0.47 19.64 22.04
N TYR A 40 -0.14 20.47 21.21
CA TYR A 40 0.43 20.87 19.91
C TYR A 40 1.24 22.18 19.94
N LYS A 41 1.79 22.57 21.09
CA LYS A 41 2.40 23.89 21.28
C LYS A 41 3.91 23.95 21.03
N THR A 42 4.62 22.87 21.30
CA THR A 42 6.10 22.83 21.18
C THR A 42 6.56 22.03 19.95
N ASP A 43 7.82 22.24 19.53
CA ASP A 43 8.45 21.44 18.48
C ASP A 43 8.52 19.95 18.86
N ALA A 44 8.70 19.65 20.14
CA ALA A 44 8.70 18.28 20.65
C ALA A 44 7.32 17.63 20.50
N ASP A 45 6.24 18.35 20.83
CA ASP A 45 4.88 17.86 20.63
C ASP A 45 4.59 17.63 19.13
N ALA A 46 5.03 18.56 18.28
CA ALA A 46 4.89 18.44 16.83
C ALA A 46 5.56 17.15 16.31
N MET A 47 6.78 16.88 16.72
CA MET A 47 7.51 15.66 16.34
C MET A 47 6.85 14.39 16.90
N GLN A 48 6.29 14.44 18.10
CA GLN A 48 5.55 13.32 18.68
C GLN A 48 4.24 13.06 17.93
N ALA A 49 3.50 14.09 17.56
CA ALA A 49 2.30 14.00 16.73
C ALA A 49 2.62 13.41 15.35
N LEU A 50 3.68 13.88 14.71
CA LEU A 50 4.16 13.33 13.43
C LEU A 50 4.56 11.85 13.56
N SER A 51 5.27 11.49 14.63
CA SER A 51 5.61 10.08 14.89
C SER A 51 4.36 9.21 15.04
N SER A 52 3.30 9.74 15.68
CA SER A 52 2.01 9.04 15.77
C SER A 52 1.34 8.88 14.40
N LEU A 53 1.46 9.85 13.50
CA LEU A 53 0.96 9.77 12.12
C LEU A 53 1.72 8.72 11.31
N TYR A 54 3.06 8.75 11.33
CA TYR A 54 3.89 7.73 10.69
C TYR A 54 3.63 6.34 11.23
N ASN A 55 3.43 6.20 12.54
CA ASN A 55 3.09 4.91 13.14
C ASN A 55 1.73 4.40 12.65
N SER A 56 0.71 5.27 12.56
CA SER A 56 -0.60 4.88 12.00
C SER A 56 -0.49 4.47 10.54
N TRP A 57 0.30 5.21 9.75
CA TRP A 57 0.58 4.85 8.37
C TRP A 57 1.37 3.55 8.25
N GLY A 58 2.38 3.34 9.09
CA GLY A 58 3.27 2.17 9.08
C GLY A 58 2.75 0.94 9.83
N THR A 59 1.59 1.02 10.50
CA THR A 59 1.04 -0.09 11.28
C THR A 59 0.80 -1.31 10.38
N ASN A 60 1.36 -2.41 10.82
CA ASN A 60 1.34 -3.68 10.12
C ASN A 60 0.98 -4.81 11.09
N SER A 61 -0.20 -4.71 11.73
CA SER A 61 -0.72 -5.80 12.55
C SER A 61 -1.43 -6.83 11.68
N GLN A 62 -1.42 -8.08 12.10
CA GLN A 62 -2.03 -9.21 11.39
C GLN A 62 -3.53 -9.04 11.07
N VAL A 63 -4.23 -8.17 11.78
CA VAL A 63 -5.69 -8.08 11.70
C VAL A 63 -6.17 -6.72 11.15
N VAL A 64 -5.40 -5.64 11.34
CA VAL A 64 -5.89 -4.27 11.07
C VAL A 64 -4.81 -3.33 10.49
N GLY A 65 -3.67 -3.84 10.04
CA GLY A 65 -2.63 -2.99 9.47
C GLY A 65 -3.03 -2.49 8.09
N LEU A 66 -2.98 -1.17 7.88
CA LEU A 66 -3.30 -0.58 6.59
C LEU A 66 -2.52 -1.23 5.45
N HIS A 67 -1.20 -1.30 5.56
CA HIS A 67 -0.36 -1.74 4.45
C HIS A 67 -0.49 -3.21 4.09
N TYR A 68 -0.82 -4.08 5.02
CA TYR A 68 -1.15 -5.47 4.69
C TYR A 68 -2.40 -5.52 3.79
N ASN A 69 -3.50 -4.93 4.27
CA ASN A 69 -4.75 -4.90 3.51
C ASN A 69 -4.59 -4.18 2.18
N TRP A 70 -3.91 -3.04 2.17
CA TRP A 70 -3.69 -2.20 0.98
C TRP A 70 -2.87 -2.92 -0.10
N GLN A 71 -1.71 -3.49 0.25
CA GLN A 71 -0.85 -4.17 -0.72
C GLN A 71 -1.47 -5.47 -1.23
N MET A 72 -2.02 -6.30 -0.32
CA MET A 72 -2.65 -7.57 -0.71
C MET A 72 -3.88 -7.32 -1.58
N THR A 73 -4.74 -6.36 -1.24
CA THR A 73 -5.91 -6.00 -2.05
C THR A 73 -5.47 -5.59 -3.46
N LYS A 74 -4.52 -4.66 -3.59
CA LYS A 74 -4.08 -4.16 -4.89
C LYS A 74 -3.37 -5.22 -5.73
N ASN A 75 -2.57 -6.08 -5.11
CA ASN A 75 -1.89 -7.18 -5.78
C ASN A 75 -2.86 -8.25 -6.28
N LEU A 76 -3.80 -8.67 -5.43
CA LEU A 76 -4.72 -9.77 -5.75
C LEU A 76 -5.84 -9.37 -6.70
N LEU A 77 -6.19 -8.09 -6.77
CA LEU A 77 -7.09 -7.54 -7.78
C LEU A 77 -6.40 -7.35 -9.15
N SER A 78 -5.08 -7.59 -9.28
CA SER A 78 -4.38 -7.47 -10.55
C SER A 78 -4.31 -8.79 -11.32
N ASP A 79 -3.90 -8.71 -12.59
CA ASP A 79 -3.66 -9.85 -13.47
C ASP A 79 -2.29 -10.53 -13.27
N GLU A 80 -1.60 -10.23 -12.15
CA GLU A 80 -0.23 -10.68 -11.92
C GLU A 80 -0.10 -11.91 -11.03
N LEU A 81 -1.00 -12.08 -10.06
CA LEU A 81 -0.84 -13.01 -8.96
C LEU A 81 -2.05 -13.91 -8.74
N TRP A 82 -1.80 -15.12 -8.29
CA TRP A 82 -2.78 -16.01 -7.67
C TRP A 82 -2.83 -15.78 -6.16
N ALA A 83 -3.98 -16.04 -5.52
CA ALA A 83 -4.08 -15.95 -4.05
C ALA A 83 -3.09 -16.91 -3.36
N GLY A 84 -3.08 -18.19 -3.73
CA GLY A 84 -2.15 -19.15 -3.15
C GLY A 84 -2.55 -19.64 -1.76
N GLY A 85 -1.53 -19.90 -0.92
CA GLY A 85 -1.69 -20.39 0.45
C GLY A 85 -1.60 -21.90 0.60
N GLY A 86 -2.09 -22.44 1.72
CA GLY A 86 -2.02 -23.86 2.05
C GLY A 86 -3.07 -24.72 1.38
N GLY A 87 -4.16 -24.13 0.89
CA GLY A 87 -5.28 -24.82 0.25
C GLY A 87 -6.46 -23.88 0.06
N ARG A 88 -7.51 -24.37 -0.60
CA ARG A 88 -8.78 -23.60 -0.71
C ARG A 88 -9.34 -23.34 0.68
N GLY A 89 -9.69 -22.07 0.96
CA GLY A 89 -10.21 -21.62 2.25
C GLY A 89 -9.15 -21.29 3.30
N ASP A 90 -7.86 -21.40 3.00
CA ASP A 90 -6.77 -21.01 3.92
C ASP A 90 -6.84 -19.51 4.27
N ASN A 91 -7.08 -18.67 3.26
CA ASN A 91 -7.43 -17.27 3.43
C ASN A 91 -8.53 -16.88 2.43
N SER A 92 -9.79 -17.10 2.82
CA SER A 92 -10.95 -16.85 1.96
C SER A 92 -11.08 -15.40 1.50
N GLU A 93 -10.60 -14.43 2.29
CA GLU A 93 -10.64 -13.02 1.91
C GLU A 93 -9.68 -12.72 0.75
N MET A 94 -8.46 -13.26 0.79
CA MET A 94 -7.53 -13.15 -0.33
C MET A 94 -8.04 -13.88 -1.59
N GLU A 95 -8.65 -15.06 -1.42
CA GLU A 95 -9.26 -15.79 -2.52
C GLU A 95 -10.39 -15.01 -3.17
N LYS A 96 -11.32 -14.44 -2.39
CA LYS A 96 -12.43 -13.63 -2.91
C LYS A 96 -11.95 -12.42 -3.72
N LEU A 97 -10.90 -11.72 -3.27
CA LEU A 97 -10.31 -10.62 -4.04
C LEU A 97 -9.83 -11.11 -5.40
N ASN A 98 -9.06 -12.18 -5.41
CA ASN A 98 -8.43 -12.73 -6.60
C ASN A 98 -9.43 -13.31 -7.60
N GLU A 99 -10.58 -13.76 -7.13
CA GLU A 99 -11.68 -14.35 -7.91
C GLU A 99 -12.78 -13.35 -8.27
N TYR A 100 -12.70 -12.11 -7.79
CA TYR A 100 -13.76 -11.10 -7.92
C TYR A 100 -15.13 -11.58 -7.40
N SER A 101 -15.09 -12.37 -6.32
CA SER A 101 -16.27 -12.92 -5.63
C SER A 101 -16.55 -12.24 -4.28
N PHE A 102 -15.87 -11.13 -3.99
CA PHE A 102 -16.06 -10.34 -2.77
C PHE A 102 -17.34 -9.50 -2.79
N ASP A 103 -17.77 -9.09 -1.60
CA ASP A 103 -18.96 -8.28 -1.38
C ASP A 103 -18.65 -7.10 -0.45
N THR A 104 -19.67 -6.31 -0.10
CA THR A 104 -19.57 -5.07 0.70
C THR A 104 -19.06 -5.27 2.13
N ASP A 105 -19.14 -6.49 2.67
CA ASP A 105 -18.65 -6.85 4.01
C ASP A 105 -17.20 -7.36 4.03
N HIS A 106 -16.49 -7.29 2.90
CA HIS A 106 -15.13 -7.81 2.77
C HIS A 106 -14.15 -7.15 3.73
N SER A 107 -13.50 -7.95 4.60
CA SER A 107 -12.71 -7.44 5.72
C SER A 107 -11.46 -6.67 5.30
N MET A 108 -10.75 -7.11 4.25
CA MET A 108 -9.54 -6.41 3.78
C MET A 108 -9.89 -5.07 3.13
N ILE A 109 -10.96 -4.97 2.36
CA ILE A 109 -11.46 -3.70 1.79
C ILE A 109 -11.85 -2.75 2.91
N SER A 110 -12.57 -3.24 3.92
CA SER A 110 -12.91 -2.45 5.12
C SER A 110 -11.66 -2.00 5.87
N GLY A 111 -10.63 -2.83 5.94
CA GLY A 111 -9.33 -2.50 6.54
C GLY A 111 -8.58 -1.40 5.80
N VAL A 112 -8.63 -1.39 4.46
CA VAL A 112 -8.07 -0.29 3.65
C VAL A 112 -8.83 1.00 3.94
N TYR A 113 -10.15 0.98 3.84
CA TYR A 113 -10.98 2.17 4.03
C TYR A 113 -10.78 2.81 5.42
N SER A 114 -10.92 2.03 6.48
CA SER A 114 -10.76 2.51 7.86
C SER A 114 -9.33 2.97 8.16
N GLY A 115 -8.32 2.29 7.60
CA GLY A 115 -6.93 2.67 7.73
C GLY A 115 -6.63 4.03 7.10
N LEU A 116 -7.19 4.32 5.92
CA LEU A 116 -7.06 5.61 5.24
C LEU A 116 -7.68 6.74 6.07
N TYR A 117 -8.88 6.53 6.62
CA TYR A 117 -9.51 7.52 7.51
C TYR A 117 -8.76 7.70 8.84
N SER A 118 -8.09 6.68 9.35
CA SER A 118 -7.21 6.83 10.52
C SER A 118 -6.05 7.79 10.24
N ILE A 119 -5.48 7.75 9.05
CA ILE A 119 -4.43 8.70 8.60
C ILE A 119 -5.01 10.11 8.46
N ILE A 120 -6.16 10.26 7.81
CA ILE A 120 -6.84 11.55 7.65
C ILE A 120 -7.12 12.18 9.01
N TYR A 121 -7.64 11.41 9.97
CA TYR A 121 -7.88 11.89 11.33
C TYR A 121 -6.60 12.38 12.02
N LYS A 122 -5.52 11.60 11.96
CA LYS A 122 -4.23 11.98 12.56
C LYS A 122 -3.63 13.24 11.90
N ALA A 123 -3.77 13.34 10.59
CA ALA A 123 -3.34 14.54 9.85
C ALA A 123 -4.18 15.77 10.25
N ASN A 124 -5.51 15.62 10.36
CA ASN A 124 -6.40 16.70 10.79
C ASN A 124 -6.09 17.19 12.21
N LEU A 125 -5.72 16.30 13.14
CA LEU A 125 -5.25 16.70 14.47
C LEU A 125 -4.04 17.66 14.38
N ILE A 126 -3.05 17.34 13.56
CA ILE A 126 -1.88 18.18 13.36
C ILE A 126 -2.27 19.49 12.68
N ILE A 127 -3.02 19.41 11.58
CA ILE A 127 -3.35 20.57 10.73
C ILE A 127 -4.23 21.58 11.46
N GLN A 128 -5.16 21.13 12.29
CA GLN A 128 -6.11 22.01 12.97
C GLN A 128 -5.59 22.55 14.31
N LEU A 129 -4.79 21.77 15.05
CA LEU A 129 -4.41 22.12 16.42
C LEU A 129 -3.01 22.72 16.53
N MET A 130 -2.21 22.72 15.48
CA MET A 130 -0.83 23.20 15.50
C MET A 130 -0.66 24.46 14.64
N GLU A 131 -0.12 25.51 15.23
CA GLU A 131 0.30 26.70 14.49
C GLU A 131 1.71 26.47 13.90
N PRO A 132 1.92 26.63 12.58
CA PRO A 132 3.21 26.40 11.93
C PRO A 132 4.17 27.60 12.08
N ASP A 133 4.45 28.03 13.32
CA ASP A 133 5.24 29.21 13.67
C ASP A 133 6.75 28.97 13.73
N THR A 134 7.19 27.71 13.76
CA THR A 134 8.61 27.31 13.74
C THR A 134 8.97 26.51 12.48
N PRO A 135 10.25 26.42 12.09
CA PRO A 135 10.68 25.56 10.98
C PRO A 135 10.28 24.08 11.17
N VAL A 136 10.40 23.55 12.40
CA VAL A 136 10.01 22.16 12.72
C VAL A 136 8.51 21.96 12.50
N LYS A 137 7.68 22.84 13.05
CA LYS A 137 6.23 22.74 12.90
C LYS A 137 5.78 22.93 11.45
N LYS A 138 6.46 23.78 10.65
CA LYS A 138 6.20 23.90 9.20
C LYS A 138 6.48 22.58 8.46
N THR A 139 7.58 21.91 8.80
CA THR A 139 7.89 20.59 8.24
C THR A 139 6.81 19.58 8.62
N VAL A 140 6.45 19.51 9.89
CA VAL A 140 5.41 18.60 10.40
C VAL A 140 4.06 18.86 9.73
N MET A 141 3.68 20.12 9.54
CA MET A 141 2.47 20.53 8.83
C MET A 141 2.48 20.05 7.36
N ALA A 142 3.60 20.26 6.68
CA ALA A 142 3.77 19.85 5.29
C ALA A 142 3.66 18.32 5.14
N GLU A 143 4.28 17.55 6.04
CA GLU A 143 4.16 16.09 6.02
C GLU A 143 2.75 15.61 6.38
N ALA A 144 2.06 16.26 7.31
CA ALA A 144 0.67 15.93 7.64
C ALA A 144 -0.27 16.14 6.43
N LYS A 145 -0.11 17.24 5.70
CA LYS A 145 -0.84 17.48 4.45
C LYS A 145 -0.50 16.46 3.37
N PHE A 146 0.76 16.08 3.22
CA PHE A 146 1.15 15.02 2.31
C PHE A 146 0.43 13.70 2.62
N PHE A 147 0.41 13.26 3.88
CA PHE A 147 -0.25 12.01 4.26
C PHE A 147 -1.76 12.07 4.08
N ARG A 148 -2.39 13.22 4.35
CA ARG A 148 -3.82 13.41 4.09
C ARG A 148 -4.14 13.34 2.60
N ALA A 149 -3.31 13.96 1.76
CA ALA A 149 -3.41 13.86 0.31
C ALA A 149 -3.20 12.43 -0.19
N TRP A 150 -2.20 11.72 0.31
CA TRP A 150 -1.95 10.32 -0.04
C TRP A 150 -3.16 9.43 0.30
N ALA A 151 -3.74 9.60 1.48
CA ALA A 151 -4.91 8.83 1.88
C ALA A 151 -6.14 9.14 1.00
N ASN A 152 -6.38 10.41 0.65
CA ASN A 152 -7.47 10.79 -0.24
C ASN A 152 -7.22 10.34 -1.70
N PHE A 153 -5.95 10.29 -2.16
CA PHE A 153 -5.60 9.69 -3.44
C PHE A 153 -5.99 8.21 -3.50
N GLU A 154 -5.69 7.44 -2.47
CA GLU A 154 -6.10 6.02 -2.41
C GLU A 154 -7.62 5.88 -2.30
N LEU A 155 -8.32 6.76 -1.56
CA LEU A 155 -9.78 6.76 -1.51
C LEU A 155 -10.40 7.03 -2.89
N VAL A 156 -9.98 8.08 -3.59
CA VAL A 156 -10.58 8.43 -4.89
C VAL A 156 -10.25 7.42 -5.97
N THR A 157 -9.06 6.81 -5.95
CA THR A 157 -8.66 5.83 -6.98
C THR A 157 -9.23 4.44 -6.74
N LEU A 158 -9.49 4.05 -5.50
CA LEU A 158 -10.04 2.73 -5.17
C LEU A 158 -11.56 2.75 -5.00
N PHE A 159 -12.13 3.81 -4.43
CA PHE A 159 -13.57 3.87 -4.09
C PHE A 159 -14.34 4.91 -4.93
N GLY A 160 -13.65 5.79 -5.64
CA GLY A 160 -14.25 6.83 -6.48
C GLY A 160 -14.86 7.96 -5.67
N THR A 161 -15.80 7.65 -4.77
CA THR A 161 -16.48 8.59 -3.89
C THR A 161 -16.24 8.24 -2.43
N ALA A 162 -16.12 9.24 -1.56
CA ALA A 162 -15.95 9.05 -0.12
C ALA A 162 -16.24 10.38 0.59
N PRO A 163 -16.61 10.40 1.88
CA PRO A 163 -16.70 11.63 2.64
C PRO A 163 -15.37 12.39 2.68
N LYS A 164 -15.35 13.64 2.24
CA LYS A 164 -14.19 14.52 2.39
C LYS A 164 -14.13 15.07 3.81
N VAL A 165 -13.18 14.57 4.60
CA VAL A 165 -12.97 14.99 5.99
C VAL A 165 -11.73 15.87 6.07
N ASP A 166 -11.91 17.19 6.01
CA ASP A 166 -10.84 18.17 5.95
C ASP A 166 -10.52 18.83 7.31
N HIS A 167 -11.27 18.51 8.35
CA HIS A 167 -11.12 19.00 9.72
C HIS A 167 -11.50 17.94 10.77
N LEU A 168 -11.38 18.26 12.05
CA LEU A 168 -11.87 17.43 13.15
C LEU A 168 -13.38 17.60 13.26
N LEU A 169 -14.13 16.53 12.97
CA LEU A 169 -15.58 16.58 12.94
C LEU A 169 -16.17 16.77 14.34
N GLU A 170 -17.17 17.63 14.44
CA GLU A 170 -18.02 17.78 15.61
C GLU A 170 -19.15 16.71 15.59
N PRO A 171 -19.78 16.40 16.73
CA PRO A 171 -20.81 15.34 16.80
C PRO A 171 -21.95 15.47 15.78
N GLY A 172 -22.31 16.68 15.35
CA GLY A 172 -23.32 16.95 14.33
C GLY A 172 -22.85 16.67 12.90
N GLU A 173 -21.58 16.45 12.67
CA GLU A 173 -20.94 16.30 11.35
C GLU A 173 -20.55 14.86 11.04
N TYR A 174 -20.76 13.90 11.96
CA TYR A 174 -20.30 12.52 11.77
C TYR A 174 -20.96 11.77 10.61
N HIS A 175 -22.10 12.26 10.13
CA HIS A 175 -22.85 11.64 9.05
C HIS A 175 -22.74 12.43 7.74
N GLN A 176 -21.51 12.62 7.24
CA GLN A 176 -21.27 13.27 5.97
C GLN A 176 -21.62 12.35 4.80
N GLY A 177 -22.20 12.90 3.74
CA GLY A 177 -22.39 12.19 2.48
C GLY A 177 -21.07 12.05 1.70
N ASN A 178 -21.12 11.27 0.62
CA ASN A 178 -19.96 11.14 -0.28
C ASN A 178 -19.69 12.46 -1.00
N SER A 179 -18.43 12.83 -1.08
CA SER A 179 -17.96 13.85 -2.03
C SER A 179 -17.75 13.23 -3.41
N THR A 180 -17.81 14.07 -4.42
CA THR A 180 -17.56 13.64 -5.81
C THR A 180 -16.08 13.34 -6.05
N PRO A 181 -15.72 12.56 -7.08
CA PRO A 181 -14.32 12.36 -7.46
C PRO A 181 -13.58 13.68 -7.71
N GLU A 182 -14.25 14.67 -8.34
CA GLU A 182 -13.67 15.98 -8.64
C GLU A 182 -13.33 16.77 -7.35
N GLU A 183 -14.20 16.73 -6.34
CA GLU A 183 -13.95 17.35 -5.04
C GLU A 183 -12.77 16.68 -4.32
N LEU A 184 -12.69 15.36 -4.36
CA LEU A 184 -11.58 14.61 -3.74
C LEU A 184 -10.26 14.88 -4.48
N TRP A 185 -10.26 14.92 -5.82
CA TRP A 185 -9.08 15.26 -6.59
C TRP A 185 -8.59 16.68 -6.30
N ALA A 186 -9.53 17.65 -6.24
CA ALA A 186 -9.18 19.03 -5.88
C ALA A 186 -8.55 19.11 -4.49
N PHE A 187 -9.04 18.29 -3.55
CA PHE A 187 -8.50 18.23 -2.19
C PHE A 187 -7.10 17.60 -2.14
N VAL A 188 -6.86 16.53 -2.89
CA VAL A 188 -5.53 15.93 -3.05
C VAL A 188 -4.53 16.94 -3.60
N GLU A 189 -4.90 17.65 -4.67
CA GLU A 189 -4.04 18.67 -5.29
C GLU A 189 -3.76 19.84 -4.33
N GLN A 190 -4.78 20.31 -3.62
CA GLN A 190 -4.65 21.38 -2.65
C GLN A 190 -3.66 21.01 -1.55
N ASP A 191 -3.82 19.86 -0.91
CA ASP A 191 -2.95 19.44 0.19
C ASP A 191 -1.51 19.23 -0.27
N LEU A 192 -1.27 18.67 -1.47
CA LEU A 192 0.09 18.51 -2.00
C LEU A 192 0.73 19.85 -2.37
N ASN A 193 -0.03 20.77 -2.96
CA ASN A 193 0.46 22.11 -3.25
C ASN A 193 0.73 22.90 -1.97
N ASP A 194 -0.11 22.80 -0.96
CA ASP A 194 0.09 23.42 0.34
C ASP A 194 1.34 22.84 1.04
N ALA A 195 1.51 21.51 1.01
CA ALA A 195 2.70 20.85 1.57
C ALA A 195 4.00 21.38 0.93
N LEU A 196 4.00 21.52 -0.40
CA LEU A 196 5.12 22.10 -1.15
C LEU A 196 5.27 23.61 -0.89
N GLY A 197 4.15 24.33 -0.70
CA GLY A 197 4.11 25.78 -0.44
C GLY A 197 4.73 26.20 0.88
N TYR A 198 4.78 25.34 1.89
CA TYR A 198 5.53 25.60 3.13
C TYR A 198 7.03 25.74 2.90
N ASP A 199 7.57 25.20 1.80
CA ASP A 199 9.00 25.11 1.47
C ASP A 199 9.86 24.61 2.66
N ALA A 200 9.29 23.67 3.42
CA ALA A 200 9.85 23.14 4.65
C ALA A 200 10.09 21.62 4.61
N LEU A 201 9.60 20.93 3.56
CA LEU A 201 9.91 19.52 3.37
C LEU A 201 11.42 19.34 3.13
N PRO A 202 12.06 18.35 3.77
CA PRO A 202 13.45 18.05 3.51
C PRO A 202 13.66 17.66 2.04
N SER A 203 14.84 17.91 1.52
CA SER A 203 15.28 17.44 0.21
C SER A 203 16.60 16.72 0.38
N LYS A 204 16.76 15.54 -0.23
CA LYS A 204 18.02 14.79 -0.16
C LYS A 204 19.17 15.64 -0.69
N ARG A 205 20.36 15.48 -0.12
CA ARG A 205 21.59 16.15 -0.61
C ARG A 205 21.99 15.61 -1.99
N ASN A 206 21.87 14.29 -2.16
CA ASN A 206 22.13 13.54 -3.39
C ASN A 206 21.37 12.20 -3.33
N ALA A 207 21.48 11.37 -4.34
CA ALA A 207 20.76 10.09 -4.39
C ALA A 207 21.12 9.12 -3.25
N ASP A 208 22.36 9.18 -2.73
CA ASP A 208 22.85 8.28 -1.68
C ASP A 208 22.53 8.77 -0.25
N ASP A 209 21.82 9.89 -0.11
CA ASP A 209 21.40 10.41 1.18
C ASP A 209 20.21 9.61 1.74
N ALA A 210 20.51 8.49 2.35
CA ALA A 210 19.50 7.59 2.93
C ALA A 210 18.78 8.21 4.14
N GLU A 211 19.47 8.98 4.97
CA GLU A 211 18.91 9.55 6.21
C GLU A 211 17.74 10.50 5.95
N THR A 212 17.90 11.42 4.98
CA THR A 212 16.84 12.34 4.62
C THR A 212 15.67 11.60 3.96
N GLY A 213 15.94 10.53 3.20
CA GLY A 213 14.95 9.71 2.52
C GLY A 213 14.03 8.85 3.41
N ILE A 214 14.32 8.76 4.73
CA ILE A 214 13.46 8.04 5.68
C ILE A 214 12.09 8.73 5.85
N ARG A 215 12.03 10.05 5.70
CA ARG A 215 10.81 10.85 5.80
C ARG A 215 10.38 11.35 4.42
N VAL A 216 9.15 11.88 4.36
CA VAL A 216 8.65 12.53 3.15
C VAL A 216 9.56 13.68 2.74
N THR A 217 10.08 13.61 1.52
CA THR A 217 10.89 14.68 0.93
C THR A 217 10.07 15.54 -0.03
N LYS A 218 10.62 16.71 -0.38
CA LYS A 218 10.04 17.60 -1.40
C LYS A 218 9.80 16.85 -2.72
N GLU A 219 10.76 16.05 -3.14
CA GLU A 219 10.72 15.28 -4.38
C GLU A 219 9.63 14.18 -4.32
N VAL A 220 9.41 13.57 -3.16
CA VAL A 220 8.30 12.61 -2.94
C VAL A 220 6.94 13.29 -3.07
N ALA A 221 6.78 14.48 -2.47
CA ALA A 221 5.55 15.25 -2.59
C ALA A 221 5.29 15.70 -4.04
N GLN A 222 6.34 16.11 -4.77
CA GLN A 222 6.27 16.42 -6.21
C GLN A 222 5.90 15.19 -7.04
N ALA A 223 6.50 14.03 -6.77
CA ALA A 223 6.20 12.79 -7.48
C ALA A 223 4.74 12.35 -7.24
N MET A 224 4.25 12.49 -6.01
CA MET A 224 2.85 12.19 -5.68
C MET A 224 1.88 13.14 -6.37
N LEU A 225 2.20 14.43 -6.47
CA LEU A 225 1.42 15.42 -7.22
C LEU A 225 1.41 15.09 -8.72
N GLY A 226 2.56 14.71 -9.29
CA GLY A 226 2.65 14.27 -10.68
C GLY A 226 1.83 13.02 -10.96
N LYS A 227 1.84 12.05 -10.04
CA LYS A 227 0.99 10.85 -10.10
C LYS A 227 -0.49 11.23 -10.04
N ALA A 228 -0.88 12.14 -9.15
CA ALA A 228 -2.26 12.63 -9.04
C ALA A 228 -2.73 13.35 -10.32
N TYR A 229 -1.89 14.17 -10.93
CA TYR A 229 -2.20 14.79 -12.23
C TYR A 229 -2.36 13.77 -13.36
N LEU A 230 -1.45 12.77 -13.43
CA LEU A 230 -1.52 11.74 -14.46
C LEU A 230 -2.81 10.92 -14.37
N PHE A 231 -3.25 10.55 -13.16
CA PHE A 231 -4.49 9.82 -12.93
C PHE A 231 -5.72 10.61 -13.35
N GLN A 232 -5.67 11.94 -13.34
CA GLN A 232 -6.70 12.84 -13.86
C GLN A 232 -6.51 13.19 -15.33
N LYS A 233 -5.56 12.58 -16.03
CA LYS A 233 -5.22 12.89 -17.44
C LYS A 233 -4.74 14.34 -17.66
N LYS A 234 -4.27 15.01 -16.61
CA LYS A 234 -3.58 16.31 -16.66
C LYS A 234 -2.12 16.07 -17.08
N TYR A 235 -1.93 15.61 -18.31
CA TYR A 235 -0.63 15.05 -18.74
C TYR A 235 0.49 16.08 -18.77
N LYS A 236 0.18 17.33 -19.16
CA LYS A 236 1.18 18.39 -19.19
C LYS A 236 1.67 18.74 -17.77
N GLU A 237 0.75 18.93 -16.85
CA GLU A 237 1.04 19.24 -15.45
C GLU A 237 1.81 18.08 -14.79
N ALA A 238 1.45 16.84 -15.12
CA ALA A 238 2.16 15.64 -14.67
C ALA A 238 3.61 15.64 -15.19
N ALA A 239 3.81 15.86 -16.49
CA ALA A 239 5.14 15.93 -17.08
C ALA A 239 5.99 17.04 -16.44
N ASP A 240 5.46 18.27 -16.34
CA ASP A 240 6.15 19.44 -15.82
C ASP A 240 6.63 19.24 -14.37
N ILE A 241 5.89 18.52 -13.51
CA ILE A 241 6.28 18.30 -12.11
C ILE A 241 7.20 17.08 -11.95
N LEU A 242 6.98 16.00 -12.71
CA LEU A 242 7.82 14.81 -12.67
C LEU A 242 9.21 15.10 -13.25
N ASP A 243 9.31 15.92 -14.30
CA ASP A 243 10.59 16.41 -14.84
C ASP A 243 11.43 17.15 -13.79
N LYS A 244 10.79 17.92 -12.89
CA LYS A 244 11.49 18.58 -11.78
C LYS A 244 12.10 17.56 -10.81
N VAL A 245 11.37 16.47 -10.52
CA VAL A 245 11.89 15.38 -9.67
C VAL A 245 13.09 14.73 -10.34
N ILE A 246 13.00 14.39 -11.63
CA ILE A 246 14.06 13.73 -12.39
C ILE A 246 15.29 14.66 -12.53
N ALA A 247 15.06 15.93 -12.88
CA ALA A 247 16.13 16.93 -13.01
C ALA A 247 16.84 17.25 -11.69
N SER A 248 16.20 17.00 -10.55
CA SER A 248 16.80 17.21 -9.22
C SER A 248 18.00 16.30 -8.96
N LYS A 249 18.04 15.11 -9.59
CA LYS A 249 19.05 14.06 -9.38
C LYS A 249 19.20 13.64 -7.91
N LYS A 250 18.12 13.80 -7.13
CA LYS A 250 18.07 13.42 -5.71
C LYS A 250 17.70 11.94 -5.51
N TYR A 251 17.23 11.32 -6.57
CA TYR A 251 16.95 9.88 -6.67
C TYR A 251 17.56 9.34 -7.96
N ALA A 252 17.83 8.05 -7.98
CA ALA A 252 18.40 7.36 -9.15
C ALA A 252 17.96 5.89 -9.14
N LEU A 253 17.98 5.23 -10.30
CA LEU A 253 17.80 3.79 -10.35
C LEU A 253 18.94 3.09 -9.62
N TYR A 254 18.61 2.10 -8.80
CA TYR A 254 19.60 1.22 -8.18
C TYR A 254 20.33 0.42 -9.26
N ARG A 255 21.66 0.53 -9.29
CA ARG A 255 22.53 -0.08 -10.31
C ARG A 255 23.31 -1.28 -9.78
N GLY A 256 23.06 -1.71 -8.55
CA GLY A 256 23.57 -2.98 -8.02
C GLY A 256 22.82 -4.18 -8.60
N ASP A 257 22.90 -5.30 -7.94
CA ASP A 257 22.20 -6.49 -8.37
C ASP A 257 20.68 -6.31 -8.21
N TYR A 258 19.95 -6.41 -9.32
CA TYR A 258 18.49 -6.27 -9.32
C TYR A 258 17.81 -7.28 -8.38
N ASP A 259 18.43 -8.45 -8.21
CA ASP A 259 17.97 -9.50 -7.30
C ASP A 259 17.86 -9.04 -5.83
N GLN A 260 18.58 -7.98 -5.46
CA GLN A 260 18.58 -7.38 -4.13
C GLN A 260 17.61 -6.21 -3.95
N LEU A 261 16.94 -5.76 -5.02
CA LEU A 261 16.23 -4.49 -5.02
C LEU A 261 15.10 -4.37 -3.98
N LEU A 262 14.49 -5.47 -3.57
CA LEU A 262 13.41 -5.49 -2.55
C LEU A 262 13.80 -6.23 -1.27
N HIS A 263 15.09 -6.27 -0.95
CA HIS A 263 15.64 -6.86 0.26
C HIS A 263 16.17 -5.80 1.24
N VAL A 264 16.54 -6.21 2.45
CA VAL A 264 17.04 -5.29 3.50
C VAL A 264 18.24 -4.49 3.05
N SER A 265 19.14 -5.09 2.25
CA SER A 265 20.35 -4.43 1.70
C SER A 265 20.05 -3.17 0.89
N THR A 266 18.81 -3.02 0.42
CA THR A 266 18.35 -1.87 -0.38
C THR A 266 17.29 -1.02 0.34
N ASN A 267 17.06 -1.23 1.64
CA ASN A 267 16.25 -0.31 2.43
C ASN A 267 16.83 1.11 2.34
N ASN A 268 15.99 2.09 2.02
CA ASN A 268 16.36 3.49 1.85
C ASN A 268 17.47 3.75 0.81
N CYS A 269 17.63 2.88 -0.19
CA CYS A 269 18.61 3.08 -1.25
C CYS A 269 18.30 4.30 -2.15
N CYS A 270 19.16 4.56 -3.11
CA CYS A 270 19.00 5.69 -4.03
C CYS A 270 17.68 5.68 -4.82
N GLU A 271 17.06 4.52 -5.00
CA GLU A 271 15.80 4.35 -5.72
C GLU A 271 14.57 4.42 -4.81
N ALA A 272 14.73 4.21 -3.51
CA ALA A 272 13.65 4.24 -2.54
C ALA A 272 13.14 5.68 -2.34
N MET A 273 11.91 5.97 -2.75
CA MET A 273 11.30 7.30 -2.61
C MET A 273 10.40 7.40 -1.39
N LEU A 274 9.51 6.44 -1.23
CA LEU A 274 8.61 6.38 -0.08
C LEU A 274 8.51 4.94 0.42
N GLU A 275 8.92 4.73 1.67
CA GLU A 275 8.93 3.41 2.30
C GLU A 275 8.29 3.43 3.67
N VAL A 276 7.54 2.37 3.99
CA VAL A 276 7.18 2.07 5.38
C VAL A 276 8.40 1.48 6.07
N GLN A 277 8.94 2.23 7.01
CA GLN A 277 10.17 1.86 7.69
C GLN A 277 9.98 0.65 8.61
N LYS A 278 10.89 -0.30 8.53
CA LYS A 278 11.03 -1.43 9.44
C LYS A 278 12.41 -1.35 10.11
N ARG A 279 12.55 -2.00 11.26
CA ARG A 279 13.82 -1.98 11.99
C ARG A 279 14.19 -3.37 12.47
N ASN A 280 15.49 -3.62 12.58
CA ASN A 280 16.00 -4.81 13.25
C ASN A 280 15.88 -4.64 14.77
N ASP A 281 14.85 -5.21 15.34
CA ASP A 281 14.55 -5.13 16.78
C ASP A 281 14.02 -6.49 17.26
N PRO A 282 14.92 -7.44 17.58
CA PRO A 282 14.52 -8.78 18.00
C PRO A 282 13.65 -8.81 19.27
N GLU A 283 13.79 -7.82 20.18
CA GLU A 283 13.00 -7.76 21.41
C GLU A 283 11.54 -7.39 21.13
N GLN A 284 11.29 -6.65 20.07
CA GLN A 284 9.95 -6.23 19.63
C GLN A 284 9.56 -6.81 18.27
N ALA A 285 10.17 -7.91 17.85
CA ALA A 285 10.01 -8.46 16.50
C ALA A 285 8.55 -8.59 16.06
N TRP A 286 7.66 -9.06 16.93
CA TRP A 286 6.23 -9.20 16.64
C TRP A 286 5.47 -7.89 16.33
N THR A 287 6.02 -6.75 16.71
CA THR A 287 5.40 -5.42 16.46
C THR A 287 6.02 -4.70 15.27
N VAL A 288 7.26 -5.04 14.91
CA VAL A 288 8.03 -4.25 13.92
C VAL A 288 8.37 -5.01 12.63
N TYR A 289 8.10 -6.32 12.55
CA TYR A 289 8.42 -7.13 11.37
C TYR A 289 7.56 -6.78 10.13
N ALA A 290 8.02 -7.21 8.98
CA ALA A 290 7.35 -7.03 7.70
C ALA A 290 6.33 -8.17 7.45
N PHE A 291 5.12 -8.05 7.97
CA PHE A 291 4.09 -9.11 7.88
C PHE A 291 3.77 -9.51 6.44
N ASN A 292 3.76 -8.57 5.51
CA ASN A 292 3.49 -8.85 4.10
C ASN A 292 4.47 -9.89 3.53
N HIS A 293 5.74 -9.85 3.95
CA HIS A 293 6.76 -10.77 3.45
C HIS A 293 6.60 -12.20 3.97
N ILE A 294 6.04 -12.41 5.16
CA ILE A 294 5.67 -13.75 5.63
C ILE A 294 4.56 -14.34 4.76
N MET A 295 3.62 -13.50 4.34
CA MET A 295 2.49 -13.95 3.52
C MET A 295 2.95 -14.40 2.13
N VAL A 296 3.85 -13.65 1.48
CA VAL A 296 4.21 -13.86 0.06
C VAL A 296 5.37 -14.84 -0.16
N GLY A 297 6.08 -15.27 0.87
CA GLY A 297 7.15 -16.26 0.74
C GLY A 297 6.62 -17.67 0.45
N TRP A 298 7.49 -18.56 -0.01
CA TRP A 298 7.12 -19.90 -0.47
C TRP A 298 6.59 -20.80 0.64
N ARG A 299 5.78 -21.81 0.28
CA ARG A 299 5.30 -22.87 1.19
C ARG A 299 6.42 -23.85 1.52
N THR A 300 7.40 -23.40 2.29
CA THR A 300 8.59 -24.19 2.63
C THR A 300 8.27 -25.42 3.46
N ASP A 301 7.11 -25.49 4.13
CA ASP A 301 6.59 -26.69 4.81
C ASP A 301 6.22 -27.83 3.84
N ARG A 302 6.06 -27.52 2.55
CA ARG A 302 5.79 -28.50 1.48
C ARG A 302 7.01 -28.79 0.60
N MET A 303 8.17 -28.29 1.01
CA MET A 303 9.41 -28.34 0.23
C MET A 303 10.53 -28.91 1.05
N THR A 304 11.45 -29.61 0.40
CA THR A 304 12.75 -29.95 0.92
C THR A 304 13.79 -28.98 0.35
N LEU A 305 14.54 -28.32 1.21
CA LEU A 305 15.60 -27.38 0.85
C LEU A 305 16.97 -28.05 1.00
N THR A 306 17.80 -27.96 -0.03
CA THR A 306 19.17 -28.47 -0.09
C THR A 306 20.11 -27.42 -0.68
N GLY A 307 21.41 -27.64 -0.61
CA GLY A 307 22.40 -26.73 -1.22
C GLY A 307 22.24 -25.28 -0.80
N ALA A 308 22.31 -24.36 -1.75
CA ALA A 308 22.19 -22.94 -1.53
C ALA A 308 20.82 -22.56 -0.92
N ALA A 309 19.74 -23.17 -1.38
CA ALA A 309 18.40 -22.90 -0.86
C ALA A 309 18.30 -23.16 0.65
N LYS A 310 18.97 -24.19 1.18
CA LYS A 310 18.98 -24.50 2.60
C LYS A 310 19.70 -23.44 3.43
N GLU A 311 20.75 -22.86 2.88
CA GLU A 311 21.57 -21.86 3.57
C GLU A 311 20.96 -20.46 3.52
N GLU A 312 20.32 -20.12 2.41
CA GLU A 312 19.88 -18.74 2.11
C GLU A 312 18.40 -18.51 2.47
N ILE A 313 17.52 -19.50 2.28
CA ILE A 313 16.07 -19.31 2.42
C ILE A 313 15.62 -19.50 3.88
N ALA A 314 14.89 -18.51 4.35
CA ALA A 314 14.18 -18.60 5.61
C ALA A 314 12.88 -19.40 5.44
N THR A 315 12.53 -20.22 6.43
CA THR A 315 11.37 -21.11 6.39
C THR A 315 10.22 -20.58 7.25
N GLY A 316 8.98 -21.02 6.96
CA GLY A 316 7.79 -20.66 7.74
C GLY A 316 6.91 -19.58 7.11
N THR A 317 7.12 -19.28 5.84
CA THR A 317 6.25 -18.41 5.04
C THR A 317 4.97 -19.13 4.56
N TYR A 318 3.95 -18.35 4.19
CA TYR A 318 2.59 -18.88 3.98
C TYR A 318 2.22 -19.20 2.52
N GLY A 319 3.00 -18.73 1.53
CA GLY A 319 2.84 -19.08 0.12
C GLY A 319 1.68 -18.43 -0.60
N PHE A 320 1.32 -17.21 -0.21
CA PHE A 320 0.35 -16.39 -0.93
C PHE A 320 1.02 -15.56 -2.03
N CYS A 321 0.22 -14.98 -2.94
CA CYS A 321 0.66 -14.10 -4.01
C CYS A 321 1.66 -14.77 -4.98
N ASN A 322 1.29 -15.91 -5.55
CA ASN A 322 2.11 -16.63 -6.51
C ASN A 322 1.98 -16.04 -7.92
N PRO A 323 3.08 -15.83 -8.66
CA PRO A 323 3.04 -15.27 -10.01
C PRO A 323 2.22 -16.11 -10.97
N ARG A 324 1.45 -15.44 -11.83
CA ARG A 324 0.72 -16.08 -12.93
C ARG A 324 1.63 -16.37 -14.11
N LYS A 325 1.30 -17.43 -14.85
CA LYS A 325 1.96 -17.74 -16.10
C LYS A 325 1.95 -16.55 -17.08
N SER A 326 0.85 -15.78 -17.13
CA SER A 326 0.73 -14.62 -18.00
C SER A 326 1.77 -13.52 -17.70
N LEU A 327 2.19 -13.38 -16.45
CA LEU A 327 3.26 -12.46 -16.08
C LEU A 327 4.63 -13.01 -16.52
N TYR A 328 4.89 -14.30 -16.28
CA TYR A 328 6.10 -14.96 -16.75
C TYR A 328 6.23 -14.88 -18.28
N ASP A 329 5.16 -15.20 -19.03
CA ASP A 329 5.14 -15.13 -20.49
C ASP A 329 5.40 -13.70 -21.00
N ALA A 330 4.90 -12.66 -20.29
CA ALA A 330 5.17 -11.26 -20.63
C ALA A 330 6.66 -10.90 -20.46
N PHE A 331 7.32 -11.43 -19.43
CA PHE A 331 8.76 -11.30 -19.27
C PHE A 331 9.52 -12.00 -20.40
N VAL A 332 9.18 -13.25 -20.69
CA VAL A 332 9.83 -14.01 -21.77
C VAL A 332 9.67 -13.32 -23.12
N ALA A 333 8.50 -12.77 -23.40
CA ALA A 333 8.25 -12.04 -24.64
C ALA A 333 9.10 -10.77 -24.79
N MET A 334 9.47 -10.11 -23.68
CA MET A 334 10.28 -8.88 -23.71
C MET A 334 11.78 -9.14 -23.56
N GLU A 335 12.17 -10.10 -22.72
CA GLU A 335 13.54 -10.29 -22.24
C GLU A 335 14.16 -11.64 -22.67
N GLY A 336 13.34 -12.58 -23.18
CA GLY A 336 13.73 -13.98 -23.35
C GLY A 336 13.76 -14.75 -22.02
N GLU A 337 13.91 -16.06 -22.08
CA GLU A 337 13.95 -16.96 -20.90
C GLU A 337 15.17 -16.67 -19.98
N ASP A 338 16.23 -16.11 -20.53
CA ASP A 338 17.43 -15.72 -19.80
C ASP A 338 17.42 -14.26 -19.32
N GLY A 339 16.26 -13.57 -19.38
CA GLY A 339 16.10 -12.18 -19.03
C GLY A 339 16.65 -11.85 -17.63
N TYR A 340 17.43 -10.76 -17.53
CA TYR A 340 18.08 -10.36 -16.28
C TYR A 340 17.05 -10.04 -15.18
N ARG A 341 16.03 -9.25 -15.53
CA ARG A 341 14.96 -8.86 -14.61
C ARG A 341 14.00 -10.04 -14.36
N LEU A 342 13.73 -10.86 -15.40
CA LEU A 342 12.93 -12.08 -15.24
C LEU A 342 13.52 -12.99 -14.17
N LYS A 343 14.81 -13.34 -14.27
CA LYS A 343 15.48 -14.24 -13.31
C LYS A 343 15.52 -13.69 -11.88
N SER A 344 15.48 -12.38 -11.74
CA SER A 344 15.41 -11.70 -10.44
C SER A 344 13.99 -11.50 -9.93
N SER A 345 12.96 -11.84 -10.72
CA SER A 345 11.55 -11.62 -10.36
C SER A 345 10.77 -12.92 -10.20
N ILE A 346 10.92 -13.85 -11.15
CA ILE A 346 10.17 -15.09 -11.19
C ILE A 346 11.10 -16.24 -11.59
N ARG A 347 10.93 -17.39 -10.95
CA ARG A 347 11.59 -18.64 -11.35
C ARG A 347 10.58 -19.74 -11.60
N THR A 348 10.89 -20.61 -12.58
CA THR A 348 10.14 -21.84 -12.84
C THR A 348 10.48 -22.90 -11.80
N TYR A 349 9.65 -23.93 -11.68
CA TYR A 349 9.94 -25.04 -10.77
C TYR A 349 11.27 -25.75 -11.12
N GLU A 350 11.60 -25.90 -12.40
CA GLU A 350 12.88 -26.46 -12.83
C GLU A 350 14.07 -25.65 -12.32
N GLN A 351 14.01 -24.32 -12.45
CA GLN A 351 15.03 -23.43 -11.88
C GLN A 351 15.10 -23.48 -10.35
N MET A 352 13.96 -23.76 -9.70
CA MET A 352 13.91 -23.98 -8.25
C MET A 352 14.60 -25.28 -7.85
N GLU A 353 14.42 -26.37 -8.64
CA GLU A 353 15.13 -27.64 -8.40
C GLU A 353 16.65 -27.47 -8.55
N GLU A 354 17.11 -26.74 -9.57
CA GLU A 354 18.52 -26.39 -9.74
C GLU A 354 19.08 -25.60 -8.56
N TYR A 355 18.28 -24.73 -7.95
CA TYR A 355 18.67 -23.95 -6.76
C TYR A 355 18.69 -24.80 -5.47
N GLY A 356 18.05 -25.96 -5.47
CA GLY A 356 17.98 -26.89 -4.34
C GLY A 356 16.62 -26.93 -3.63
N VAL A 357 15.55 -26.53 -4.29
CA VAL A 357 14.17 -26.59 -3.77
C VAL A 357 13.42 -27.73 -4.47
N GLN A 358 12.91 -28.69 -3.70
CA GLN A 358 12.14 -29.80 -4.22
C GLN A 358 10.79 -29.92 -3.50
N LEU A 359 9.71 -30.09 -4.24
CA LEU A 359 8.41 -30.40 -3.65
C LEU A 359 8.45 -31.79 -2.98
N ASN A 360 7.92 -31.87 -1.78
CA ASN A 360 7.77 -33.13 -1.05
C ASN A 360 6.82 -34.08 -1.81
N ALA A 361 7.02 -35.37 -1.67
CA ALA A 361 6.18 -36.37 -2.33
C ALA A 361 4.69 -36.16 -1.99
N GLY A 362 3.86 -36.03 -3.02
CA GLY A 362 2.42 -35.79 -2.89
C GLY A 362 2.04 -34.34 -2.49
N ALA A 363 3.00 -33.43 -2.36
CA ALA A 363 2.69 -32.02 -2.09
C ALA A 363 2.01 -31.36 -3.29
N GLN A 364 1.05 -30.50 -3.00
CA GLN A 364 0.33 -29.66 -3.96
C GLN A 364 0.37 -28.20 -3.50
N LEU A 365 0.65 -27.29 -4.43
CA LEU A 365 0.59 -25.84 -4.22
C LEU A 365 -0.68 -25.30 -4.88
N VAL A 366 -1.59 -24.74 -4.11
CA VAL A 366 -2.87 -24.21 -4.58
C VAL A 366 -2.71 -22.76 -5.04
N GLY A 367 -3.47 -22.35 -6.07
CA GLY A 367 -3.29 -21.04 -6.69
C GLY A 367 -1.85 -20.89 -7.19
N HIS A 368 -1.36 -21.87 -7.94
CA HIS A 368 0.04 -21.91 -8.37
C HIS A 368 0.17 -22.66 -9.70
N GLU A 369 0.94 -22.09 -10.62
CA GLU A 369 1.18 -22.65 -11.96
C GLU A 369 2.63 -23.14 -12.16
N GLY A 370 3.42 -23.24 -11.09
CA GLY A 370 4.84 -23.64 -11.17
C GLY A 370 5.80 -22.45 -11.28
N TYR A 371 5.29 -21.22 -11.09
CA TYR A 371 6.08 -19.98 -11.11
C TYR A 371 6.21 -19.41 -9.71
N PHE A 372 7.45 -19.22 -9.26
CA PHE A 372 7.78 -18.83 -7.89
C PHE A 372 8.14 -17.33 -7.81
N ASN A 373 7.56 -16.63 -6.83
CA ASN A 373 7.91 -15.26 -6.53
C ASN A 373 9.36 -15.21 -6.01
N TRP A 374 10.28 -14.91 -6.91
CA TRP A 374 11.70 -14.78 -6.57
C TRP A 374 12.03 -13.41 -6.01
N LYS A 375 11.36 -12.38 -6.52
CA LYS A 375 11.57 -10.96 -6.17
C LYS A 375 11.35 -10.67 -4.68
N GLN A 376 10.45 -11.40 -4.04
CA GLN A 376 10.08 -11.23 -2.63
C GLN A 376 10.30 -12.53 -1.83
N ARG A 377 11.28 -13.35 -2.24
CA ARG A 377 11.62 -14.56 -1.49
C ARG A 377 12.11 -14.22 -0.10
N ALA A 378 11.87 -15.11 0.84
CA ALA A 378 12.31 -14.89 2.21
C ALA A 378 13.77 -15.30 2.40
N LEU A 379 14.68 -14.32 2.52
CA LEU A 379 16.09 -14.58 2.81
C LEU A 379 16.35 -14.59 4.31
N ARG A 380 17.26 -15.48 4.78
CA ARG A 380 17.70 -15.52 6.18
C ARG A 380 18.38 -14.24 6.60
N GLU A 381 19.16 -13.62 5.73
CA GLU A 381 19.85 -12.36 5.98
C GLU A 381 18.91 -11.17 6.21
N ASP A 382 17.67 -11.26 5.74
CA ASP A 382 16.63 -10.25 5.93
C ASP A 382 15.88 -10.43 7.26
N CYS A 383 16.13 -11.52 8.00
CA CYS A 383 15.45 -11.84 9.24
C CYS A 383 16.18 -11.25 10.44
N MET A 384 15.44 -10.81 11.46
CA MET A 384 15.99 -10.28 12.71
C MET A 384 16.73 -11.35 13.50
N TYR A 385 16.31 -12.61 13.38
CA TYR A 385 16.94 -13.78 13.96
C TYR A 385 16.43 -15.04 13.26
N ASP A 386 17.23 -16.10 13.34
CA ASP A 386 16.88 -17.40 12.79
C ASP A 386 16.00 -18.17 13.80
N PHE A 387 14.71 -18.19 13.54
CA PHE A 387 13.82 -19.14 14.21
C PHE A 387 13.80 -20.45 13.43
N SER A 388 14.26 -21.50 14.06
CA SER A 388 14.05 -22.85 13.54
C SER A 388 12.55 -23.17 13.55
N GLY A 389 11.90 -23.13 12.40
CA GLY A 389 10.53 -23.62 12.20
C GLY A 389 9.57 -22.64 11.55
N PHE A 390 8.83 -21.86 12.30
CA PHE A 390 7.61 -21.23 11.77
C PHE A 390 7.73 -19.73 11.47
N GLN A 391 8.77 -19.02 11.93
CA GLN A 391 8.66 -17.57 12.02
C GLN A 391 9.81 -16.84 11.34
N VAL A 392 9.48 -16.20 10.24
CA VAL A 392 10.37 -15.40 9.42
C VAL A 392 10.11 -13.93 9.75
N MET A 393 10.84 -13.39 10.72
CA MET A 393 10.70 -12.00 11.16
C MET A 393 11.62 -11.08 10.36
N GLN A 394 11.23 -10.81 9.12
CA GLN A 394 11.97 -9.92 8.23
C GLN A 394 11.75 -8.46 8.59
N TYR A 395 12.80 -7.62 8.40
CA TYR A 395 12.73 -6.17 8.60
C TYR A 395 12.93 -5.37 7.29
N ILE A 396 12.48 -5.95 6.18
CA ILE A 396 12.44 -5.29 4.88
C ILE A 396 11.43 -4.14 4.93
N ASN A 397 11.82 -2.95 4.50
CA ASN A 397 10.89 -1.83 4.32
C ASN A 397 9.86 -2.16 3.23
N LEU A 398 8.62 -1.73 3.40
CA LEU A 398 7.64 -1.83 2.32
C LEU A 398 7.81 -0.63 1.37
N ARG A 399 8.14 -0.90 0.11
CA ARG A 399 8.26 0.12 -0.95
C ARG A 399 6.86 0.57 -1.36
N VAL A 400 6.55 1.84 -1.15
CA VAL A 400 5.28 2.47 -1.56
C VAL A 400 5.45 3.22 -2.88
N MET A 401 6.64 3.78 -3.10
CA MET A 401 7.02 4.43 -4.36
C MET A 401 8.52 4.27 -4.61
N ARG A 402 8.90 3.91 -5.83
CA ARG A 402 10.29 3.85 -6.30
C ARG A 402 10.53 4.83 -7.43
N TYR A 403 11.79 5.27 -7.61
CA TYR A 403 12.15 6.19 -8.68
C TYR A 403 11.87 5.64 -10.08
N ALA A 404 11.94 4.32 -10.29
CA ALA A 404 11.50 3.69 -11.52
C ALA A 404 10.02 4.00 -11.86
N GLU A 405 9.14 4.05 -10.85
CA GLU A 405 7.75 4.46 -11.07
C GLU A 405 7.67 5.92 -11.57
N VAL A 406 8.47 6.82 -11.01
CA VAL A 406 8.50 8.23 -11.43
C VAL A 406 8.92 8.36 -12.89
N LEU A 407 9.96 7.64 -13.32
CA LEU A 407 10.41 7.62 -14.71
C LEU A 407 9.31 7.13 -15.66
N LEU A 408 8.59 6.07 -15.27
CA LEU A 408 7.53 5.48 -16.10
C LEU A 408 6.24 6.33 -16.11
N LEU A 409 5.91 7.00 -14.99
CA LEU A 409 4.82 7.99 -14.96
C LEU A 409 5.15 9.21 -15.83
N ALA A 410 6.41 9.70 -15.78
CA ALA A 410 6.86 10.78 -16.63
C ALA A 410 6.87 10.38 -18.12
N ALA A 411 7.35 9.18 -18.44
CA ALA A 411 7.30 8.65 -19.79
C ALA A 411 5.86 8.60 -20.33
N GLU A 412 4.91 8.11 -19.51
CA GLU A 412 3.49 8.10 -19.87
C GLU A 412 2.93 9.50 -20.11
N ALA A 413 3.20 10.45 -19.20
CA ALA A 413 2.75 11.82 -19.31
C ALA A 413 3.26 12.47 -20.61
N HIS A 414 4.52 12.24 -20.95
CA HIS A 414 5.13 12.76 -22.18
C HIS A 414 4.60 12.08 -23.44
N VAL A 415 4.33 10.78 -23.43
CA VAL A 415 3.69 10.09 -24.55
C VAL A 415 2.30 10.65 -24.82
N MET A 416 1.56 10.97 -23.76
CA MET A 416 0.15 11.39 -23.86
C MET A 416 -0.04 12.88 -24.11
N GLY A 417 0.92 13.74 -23.79
CA GLY A 417 0.71 15.19 -23.93
C GLY A 417 1.97 16.05 -23.85
N GLY A 418 3.16 15.45 -23.98
CA GLY A 418 4.44 16.15 -23.83
C GLY A 418 5.47 15.85 -24.91
N SER A 419 6.73 15.65 -24.52
CA SER A 419 7.88 15.43 -25.38
C SER A 419 8.15 13.95 -25.61
N GLN A 420 8.08 13.50 -26.87
CA GLN A 420 8.50 12.14 -27.23
C GLN A 420 9.98 11.86 -26.91
N GLU A 421 10.84 12.87 -27.00
CA GLU A 421 12.25 12.75 -26.64
C GLU A 421 12.43 12.45 -25.15
N SER A 422 11.73 13.17 -24.27
CA SER A 422 11.74 12.94 -22.83
C SER A 422 11.15 11.56 -22.47
N ALA A 423 10.02 11.20 -23.07
CA ALA A 423 9.41 9.89 -22.87
C ALA A 423 10.38 8.75 -23.21
N LEU A 424 11.04 8.89 -24.36
CA LEU A 424 12.01 7.90 -24.83
C LEU A 424 13.25 7.83 -23.91
N ALA A 425 13.74 8.97 -23.43
CA ALA A 425 14.87 9.02 -22.49
C ALA A 425 14.54 8.28 -21.18
N TYR A 426 13.35 8.54 -20.60
CA TYR A 426 12.97 7.98 -19.30
C TYR A 426 12.69 6.47 -19.37
N ILE A 427 11.97 6.00 -20.37
CA ILE A 427 11.73 4.56 -20.52
C ILE A 427 13.04 3.81 -20.81
N ASN A 428 13.95 4.40 -21.62
CA ASN A 428 15.23 3.78 -21.94
C ASN A 428 16.19 3.74 -20.74
N GLU A 429 16.06 4.64 -19.77
CA GLU A 429 16.82 4.57 -18.52
C GLU A 429 16.41 3.32 -17.70
N VAL A 430 15.12 2.99 -17.64
CA VAL A 430 14.62 1.77 -16.99
C VAL A 430 15.08 0.53 -17.77
N ARG A 431 14.96 0.55 -19.09
CA ARG A 431 15.36 -0.55 -19.96
C ARG A 431 16.88 -0.84 -19.90
N ASP A 432 17.71 0.21 -19.84
CA ASP A 432 19.15 0.07 -19.68
C ASP A 432 19.49 -0.67 -18.36
N ARG A 433 18.84 -0.29 -17.25
CA ARG A 433 19.00 -0.99 -15.99
C ARG A 433 18.56 -2.46 -16.09
N ALA A 434 17.49 -2.75 -16.82
CA ALA A 434 17.02 -4.10 -17.11
C ALA A 434 17.89 -4.85 -18.16
N ARG A 435 18.96 -4.22 -18.65
CA ARG A 435 19.88 -4.74 -19.71
C ARG A 435 19.18 -5.01 -21.03
N LEU A 436 18.15 -4.22 -21.36
CA LEU A 436 17.41 -4.29 -22.61
C LEU A 436 17.92 -3.27 -23.61
N ALA A 437 17.82 -3.60 -24.91
CA ALA A 437 18.10 -2.65 -25.97
C ALA A 437 17.17 -1.42 -25.86
N PRO A 438 17.70 -0.20 -26.12
CA PRO A 438 16.88 0.99 -26.11
C PRO A 438 15.84 0.97 -27.23
N LEU A 439 14.68 1.54 -26.95
CA LEU A 439 13.68 1.83 -27.97
C LEU A 439 14.12 3.02 -28.81
N SER A 440 13.75 3.06 -30.09
CA SER A 440 13.93 4.21 -30.99
C SER A 440 12.70 5.11 -31.08
N ALA A 441 11.54 4.62 -30.66
CA ALA A 441 10.29 5.34 -30.51
C ALA A 441 9.52 4.71 -29.36
N VAL A 442 8.63 5.45 -28.71
CA VAL A 442 7.85 4.98 -27.57
C VAL A 442 6.36 5.29 -27.73
N THR A 443 5.54 4.31 -27.42
CA THR A 443 4.08 4.40 -27.39
C THR A 443 3.56 4.20 -25.97
N LEU A 444 2.30 4.47 -25.71
CA LEU A 444 1.66 4.16 -24.43
C LEU A 444 1.71 2.66 -24.14
N ASP A 445 1.58 1.82 -25.15
CA ASP A 445 1.65 0.36 -24.98
C ASP A 445 3.04 -0.12 -24.54
N ASP A 446 4.09 0.51 -25.03
CA ASP A 446 5.47 0.25 -24.57
C ASP A 446 5.64 0.64 -23.09
N VAL A 447 5.10 1.79 -22.67
CA VAL A 447 5.13 2.22 -21.27
C VAL A 447 4.33 1.26 -20.38
N LYS A 448 3.13 0.84 -20.80
CA LYS A 448 2.29 -0.12 -20.07
C LYS A 448 3.03 -1.45 -19.86
N LYS A 449 3.69 -1.97 -20.90
CA LYS A 449 4.48 -3.22 -20.84
C LYS A 449 5.68 -3.09 -19.94
N GLU A 450 6.46 -2.01 -20.10
CA GLU A 450 7.64 -1.77 -19.26
C GLU A 450 7.25 -1.62 -17.78
N LYS A 451 6.18 -0.84 -17.50
CA LYS A 451 5.69 -0.61 -16.14
C LYS A 451 5.21 -1.91 -15.48
N ARG A 452 4.52 -2.79 -16.22
CA ARG A 452 4.07 -4.08 -15.73
C ARG A 452 5.24 -4.92 -15.23
N LEU A 453 6.31 -5.04 -16.03
CA LEU A 453 7.45 -5.91 -15.69
C LEU A 453 8.34 -5.28 -14.62
N GLU A 454 8.53 -3.97 -14.67
CA GLU A 454 9.37 -3.26 -13.70
C GLU A 454 8.77 -3.26 -12.30
N LEU A 455 7.47 -2.96 -12.19
CA LEU A 455 6.77 -2.77 -10.92
C LEU A 455 5.85 -3.96 -10.57
N CYS A 456 6.04 -5.11 -11.21
CA CYS A 456 5.24 -6.30 -10.91
C CYS A 456 5.30 -6.66 -9.42
N MET A 457 4.16 -7.10 -8.88
CA MET A 457 4.01 -7.53 -7.49
C MET A 457 4.17 -6.42 -6.43
N GLU A 458 4.21 -5.14 -6.83
CA GLU A 458 4.41 -3.99 -5.93
C GLU A 458 3.10 -3.20 -5.65
N GLY A 459 1.95 -3.71 -6.09
CA GLY A 459 0.64 -3.12 -5.76
C GLY A 459 0.25 -1.91 -6.63
N VAL A 460 0.86 -1.71 -7.80
CA VAL A 460 0.51 -0.59 -8.71
C VAL A 460 -0.42 -1.02 -9.84
N ARG A 461 -0.37 -2.28 -10.26
CA ARG A 461 -0.97 -2.79 -11.49
C ARG A 461 -2.49 -2.62 -11.57
N PHE A 462 -3.24 -2.91 -10.51
CA PHE A 462 -4.71 -2.83 -10.51
C PHE A 462 -5.22 -1.44 -10.87
N GLN A 463 -4.73 -0.39 -10.17
CA GLN A 463 -5.13 0.98 -10.42
C GLN A 463 -4.75 1.45 -11.83
N ASP A 464 -3.62 0.99 -12.36
CA ASP A 464 -3.21 1.27 -13.73
C ASP A 464 -4.17 0.64 -14.75
N LEU A 465 -4.54 -0.62 -14.57
CA LEU A 465 -5.49 -1.31 -15.46
C LEU A 465 -6.85 -0.63 -15.49
N VAL A 466 -7.35 -0.21 -14.33
CA VAL A 466 -8.64 0.50 -14.22
C VAL A 466 -8.57 1.86 -14.96
N ARG A 467 -7.56 2.69 -14.68
CA ARG A 467 -7.46 4.03 -15.30
C ARG A 467 -7.16 4.01 -16.80
N TRP A 468 -6.51 2.94 -17.29
CA TRP A 468 -6.28 2.73 -18.72
C TRP A 468 -7.51 2.16 -19.45
N GLY A 469 -8.48 1.62 -18.72
CA GLY A 469 -9.66 0.93 -19.28
C GLY A 469 -9.36 -0.50 -19.75
N ASP A 470 -8.26 -1.09 -19.32
CA ASP A 470 -7.81 -2.42 -19.74
C ASP A 470 -8.31 -3.54 -18.79
N ALA A 471 -8.90 -3.18 -17.64
CA ALA A 471 -9.23 -4.08 -16.55
C ALA A 471 -10.15 -5.24 -16.96
N GLU A 472 -11.27 -4.95 -17.64
CA GLU A 472 -12.24 -5.98 -18.04
C GLU A 472 -11.64 -6.96 -19.07
N ALA A 473 -10.87 -6.45 -20.02
CA ALA A 473 -10.25 -7.27 -21.07
C ALA A 473 -9.19 -8.24 -20.50
N LEU A 474 -8.46 -7.82 -19.46
CA LEU A 474 -7.36 -8.63 -18.91
C LEU A 474 -7.79 -9.49 -17.72
N MET A 475 -8.82 -9.10 -16.98
CA MET A 475 -9.22 -9.77 -15.74
C MET A 475 -10.64 -10.38 -15.78
N GLY A 476 -11.37 -10.26 -16.90
CA GLY A 476 -12.72 -10.80 -17.02
C GLY A 476 -12.81 -12.31 -16.84
N GLU A 477 -11.74 -13.05 -17.14
CA GLU A 477 -11.64 -14.49 -16.92
C GLU A 477 -10.96 -14.88 -15.59
N GLN A 478 -10.48 -13.88 -14.81
CA GLN A 478 -9.73 -14.14 -13.58
C GLN A 478 -10.59 -14.82 -12.52
N GLY A 479 -10.05 -15.89 -11.92
CA GLY A 479 -10.74 -16.64 -10.86
C GLY A 479 -11.77 -17.64 -11.36
N LYS A 480 -12.10 -17.68 -12.65
CA LYS A 480 -12.98 -18.72 -13.21
C LYS A 480 -12.36 -20.11 -13.11
N GLU A 481 -11.05 -20.18 -13.22
CA GLU A 481 -10.26 -21.40 -13.02
C GLU A 481 -9.18 -21.12 -11.99
N ILE A 482 -8.99 -22.02 -11.04
CA ILE A 482 -7.95 -21.91 -10.01
C ILE A 482 -6.99 -23.10 -10.19
N PRO A 483 -5.72 -22.84 -10.50
CA PRO A 483 -4.75 -23.91 -10.70
C PRO A 483 -4.24 -24.48 -9.38
N ALA A 484 -3.73 -25.71 -9.48
CA ALA A 484 -2.86 -26.28 -8.47
C ALA A 484 -1.65 -26.93 -9.15
N PHE A 485 -0.49 -26.78 -8.56
CA PHE A 485 0.78 -27.27 -9.08
C PHE A 485 1.31 -28.44 -8.24
N THR A 486 1.78 -29.48 -8.94
CA THR A 486 2.50 -30.62 -8.39
C THR A 486 3.77 -30.86 -9.23
N VAL A 487 4.61 -31.80 -8.85
CA VAL A 487 5.75 -32.22 -9.67
C VAL A 487 5.36 -32.72 -11.07
N ALA A 488 4.09 -33.12 -11.29
CA ALA A 488 3.56 -33.51 -12.60
C ALA A 488 3.09 -32.31 -13.45
N GLY A 489 3.17 -31.10 -12.92
CA GLY A 489 2.72 -29.87 -13.55
C GLY A 489 1.48 -29.25 -12.92
N ALA A 490 0.99 -28.16 -13.52
CA ALA A 490 -0.22 -27.48 -13.12
C ALA A 490 -1.47 -28.17 -13.67
N THR A 491 -2.51 -28.23 -12.82
CA THR A 491 -3.84 -28.73 -13.20
C THR A 491 -4.90 -27.78 -12.68
N ASN A 492 -6.09 -27.81 -13.29
CA ASN A 492 -7.21 -27.03 -12.78
C ASN A 492 -7.80 -27.71 -11.54
N LEU A 493 -7.82 -27.00 -10.40
CA LEU A 493 -8.34 -27.49 -9.14
C LEU A 493 -9.82 -27.14 -8.92
N PHE A 494 -10.25 -25.99 -9.45
CA PHE A 494 -11.56 -25.41 -9.17
C PHE A 494 -12.02 -24.56 -10.35
N GLU A 495 -13.32 -24.63 -10.67
CA GLU A 495 -13.93 -23.84 -11.73
C GLU A 495 -15.20 -23.14 -11.22
N ASN A 496 -15.38 -21.86 -11.57
CA ASN A 496 -16.63 -21.13 -11.38
C ASN A 496 -16.79 -20.03 -12.43
N THR A 497 -17.64 -20.28 -13.42
CA THR A 497 -17.88 -19.37 -14.54
C THR A 497 -18.52 -18.03 -14.16
N LEU A 498 -19.00 -17.87 -12.91
CA LEU A 498 -19.61 -16.62 -12.41
C LEU A 498 -18.56 -15.62 -11.90
N TYR A 499 -17.33 -16.07 -11.67
CA TYR A 499 -16.23 -15.23 -11.18
C TYR A 499 -15.64 -14.36 -12.31
N GLY A 500 -14.70 -13.54 -11.96
CA GLY A 500 -14.01 -12.62 -12.84
C GLY A 500 -14.44 -11.17 -12.70
N PHE A 501 -13.58 -10.30 -13.19
CA PHE A 501 -13.81 -8.85 -13.18
C PHE A 501 -15.09 -8.47 -13.94
N LYS A 502 -15.84 -7.53 -13.39
CA LYS A 502 -17.04 -6.94 -13.99
C LYS A 502 -16.96 -5.42 -13.83
N ALA A 503 -17.72 -4.67 -14.60
CA ALA A 503 -17.71 -3.20 -14.60
C ALA A 503 -17.80 -2.58 -13.19
N LYS A 504 -18.58 -3.18 -12.26
CA LYS A 504 -18.67 -2.71 -10.87
C LYS A 504 -17.32 -2.73 -10.13
N HIS A 505 -16.40 -3.61 -10.51
CA HIS A 505 -15.10 -3.77 -9.87
C HIS A 505 -14.08 -2.69 -10.25
N ASN A 506 -14.43 -1.76 -11.16
CA ASN A 506 -13.62 -0.55 -11.38
C ASN A 506 -13.49 0.29 -10.11
N LEU A 507 -14.47 0.20 -9.21
CA LEU A 507 -14.45 0.81 -7.88
C LEU A 507 -14.77 -0.25 -6.82
N LEU A 508 -14.05 -0.20 -5.72
CA LEU A 508 -14.34 -1.05 -4.57
C LEU A 508 -15.65 -0.62 -3.90
N PRO A 509 -16.38 -1.54 -3.24
CA PRO A 509 -17.55 -1.17 -2.49
C PRO A 509 -17.18 -0.32 -1.26
N ILE A 510 -18.01 0.66 -0.95
CA ILE A 510 -17.96 1.29 0.37
C ILE A 510 -18.33 0.24 1.40
N PRO A 511 -17.54 0.07 2.47
CA PRO A 511 -17.77 -1.02 3.43
C PRO A 511 -19.17 -0.98 4.05
N LEU A 512 -19.82 -2.13 4.13
CA LEU A 512 -21.18 -2.28 4.66
C LEU A 512 -21.34 -1.63 6.04
N LYS A 513 -20.32 -1.74 6.89
CA LYS A 513 -20.34 -1.14 8.23
C LYS A 513 -20.47 0.39 8.18
N GLU A 514 -19.78 1.04 7.25
CA GLU A 514 -19.84 2.49 7.07
C GLU A 514 -21.25 2.92 6.58
N MET A 515 -21.81 2.16 5.63
CA MET A 515 -23.16 2.38 5.12
C MET A 515 -24.23 2.21 6.21
N GLN A 516 -24.04 1.25 7.13
CA GLN A 516 -24.95 1.03 8.26
C GLN A 516 -24.86 2.13 9.32
N LEU A 517 -23.67 2.70 9.53
CA LEU A 517 -23.46 3.76 10.52
C LEU A 517 -23.86 5.14 9.99
N ASN A 518 -23.81 5.36 8.69
CA ASN A 518 -24.04 6.65 8.06
C ASN A 518 -25.02 6.55 6.89
N SER A 519 -26.28 6.88 7.15
CA SER A 519 -27.37 6.83 6.16
C SER A 519 -27.27 7.87 5.03
N ASN A 520 -26.36 8.84 5.14
CA ASN A 520 -26.13 9.86 4.10
C ASN A 520 -25.16 9.39 3.01
N MET A 521 -24.49 8.26 3.25
CA MET A 521 -23.62 7.67 2.23
C MET A 521 -24.40 6.92 1.17
N VAL A 522 -23.85 6.93 -0.06
CA VAL A 522 -24.40 6.22 -1.21
C VAL A 522 -23.36 5.21 -1.70
N GLN A 523 -23.79 3.96 -1.91
CA GLN A 523 -22.95 2.88 -2.39
C GLN A 523 -22.57 3.10 -3.87
N ASN A 524 -21.40 2.60 -4.27
CA ASN A 524 -20.98 2.57 -5.67
C ASN A 524 -21.92 1.69 -6.51
N GLU A 525 -22.09 2.06 -7.77
CA GLU A 525 -22.99 1.36 -8.68
C GLU A 525 -22.63 -0.12 -8.82
N GLY A 526 -23.65 -0.96 -8.74
CA GLY A 526 -23.50 -2.42 -8.87
C GLY A 526 -23.17 -3.18 -7.59
N TRP A 527 -22.99 -2.46 -6.47
CA TRP A 527 -22.71 -3.06 -5.13
C TRP A 527 -23.92 -3.08 -4.21
#